data_1089443273455de3f815ebc7e501ab61
#
_entry.id   1089443273455de3f815ebc7e501ab61
#
_cell.length_a   1.000
_cell.length_b   1.000
_cell.length_c   1.000
_cell.angle_alpha   90.00
_cell.angle_beta   90.00
_cell.angle_gamma   90.00
#
_symmetry.space_group_name_H-M   'P 1'
#
loop_
_entity.id
_entity.type
_entity.pdbx_description
1 polymer ?
#
loop_
_entity_poly.entity_id
_entity_poly.type
_entity_poly.pdbx_seq_one_letter_code
_entity_poly.pdbx_strand_id
1 'polypeptide(L)'
;GKFEEVKEFNKVYIEELSKTKLKKKLKVVAACGNGTAGIFAPKILRGIGCEVIELDCNLDYTFPRYNPNPEDMEMLHEIAKCVKKNNADVGFGFDGDGDRVGVIDNRGNEIFADKIGLLIARNISNQHKNSKFVVDVKSTGLFMNDEILNKNNCKTIYWKTGHSYIKRKVNEDKAIAGFEKSGHFF
;
A
#
# COMPACT_ATOMS: atom_id res chain seq x y z
N GLY A 1 32.22 10.18 -4.40
CA GLY A 1 31.53 9.73 -3.19
C GLY A 1 32.22 8.54 -2.58
N LYS A 2 31.90 8.26 -1.32
CA LYS A 2 32.34 7.03 -0.64
C LYS A 2 31.18 6.05 -0.65
N PHE A 3 31.47 4.76 -0.89
CA PHE A 3 30.53 3.68 -0.70
C PHE A 3 30.69 3.15 0.72
N GLU A 4 29.58 2.97 1.42
CA GLU A 4 29.53 2.37 2.75
C GLU A 4 28.42 1.33 2.79
N GLU A 5 28.76 0.12 3.21
CA GLU A 5 27.79 -0.96 3.40
C GLU A 5 27.24 -0.92 4.82
N VAL A 6 25.92 -0.74 4.95
CA VAL A 6 25.25 -0.79 6.26
C VAL A 6 24.86 -2.23 6.57
N LYS A 7 25.59 -2.87 7.46
CA LYS A 7 25.31 -4.23 7.92
C LYS A 7 23.97 -4.31 8.63
N GLU A 8 23.26 -5.42 8.44
CA GLU A 8 21.97 -5.72 9.10
C GLU A 8 20.87 -4.67 8.84
N PHE A 9 20.98 -3.85 7.78
CA PHE A 9 19.97 -2.84 7.45
C PHE A 9 18.55 -3.44 7.38
N ASN A 10 18.40 -4.63 6.82
CA ASN A 10 17.10 -5.33 6.73
C ASN A 10 16.45 -5.53 8.11
N LYS A 11 17.24 -5.83 9.14
CA LYS A 11 16.75 -5.99 10.51
C LYS A 11 16.24 -4.66 11.07
N VAL A 12 17.06 -3.61 10.93
CA VAL A 12 16.70 -2.26 11.38
C VAL A 12 15.42 -1.78 10.68
N TYR A 13 15.30 -2.00 9.37
CA TYR A 13 14.13 -1.64 8.58
C TYR A 13 12.86 -2.35 9.06
N ILE A 14 12.94 -3.68 9.27
CA ILE A 14 11.80 -4.48 9.76
C ILE A 14 11.41 -4.03 11.18
N GLU A 15 12.37 -3.85 12.07
CA GLU A 15 12.13 -3.41 13.44
C GLU A 15 11.46 -2.03 13.48
N GLU A 16 11.93 -1.08 12.67
CA GLU A 16 11.36 0.27 12.59
C GLU A 16 9.89 0.25 12.16
N LEU A 17 9.59 -0.46 11.08
CA LEU A 17 8.23 -0.59 10.57
C LEU A 17 7.31 -1.44 11.45
N SER A 18 7.88 -2.24 12.36
CA SER A 18 7.13 -3.09 13.30
C SER A 18 6.86 -2.42 14.66
N LYS A 19 7.28 -1.17 14.87
CA LYS A 19 7.07 -0.45 16.15
C LYS A 19 5.61 -0.20 16.45
N THR A 20 4.83 0.15 15.44
CA THR A 20 3.36 0.33 15.60
C THR A 20 2.69 -1.03 15.72
N LYS A 21 1.88 -1.21 16.76
CA LYS A 21 1.14 -2.46 16.97
C LYS A 21 -0.34 -2.25 16.69
N LEU A 22 -0.96 -3.24 16.08
CA LEU A 22 -2.41 -3.25 15.88
C LEU A 22 -3.13 -3.45 17.22
N LYS A 23 -4.25 -2.73 17.40
CA LYS A 23 -5.13 -2.92 18.55
C LYS A 23 -5.92 -4.22 18.50
N LYS A 24 -6.13 -4.76 17.31
CA LYS A 24 -6.87 -6.02 17.06
C LYS A 24 -6.00 -6.93 16.20
N LYS A 25 -5.95 -8.21 16.56
CA LYS A 25 -5.30 -9.22 15.73
C LYS A 25 -6.08 -9.39 14.43
N LEU A 26 -5.39 -9.27 13.31
CA LEU A 26 -5.93 -9.51 11.97
C LEU A 26 -5.24 -10.71 11.35
N LYS A 27 -6.00 -11.53 10.62
CA LYS A 27 -5.47 -12.56 9.74
C LYS A 27 -5.34 -11.98 8.35
N VAL A 28 -4.14 -11.95 7.79
CA VAL A 28 -3.85 -11.29 6.53
C VAL A 28 -3.17 -12.23 5.54
N VAL A 29 -3.50 -12.13 4.27
CA VAL A 29 -2.73 -12.72 3.18
C VAL A 29 -1.72 -11.68 2.71
N ALA A 30 -0.44 -12.05 2.70
CA ALA A 30 0.62 -11.27 2.07
C ALA A 30 1.04 -11.97 0.78
N ALA A 31 0.70 -11.39 -0.36
CA ALA A 31 1.03 -11.92 -1.68
C ALA A 31 2.11 -11.05 -2.31
N CYS A 32 3.27 -11.63 -2.57
CA CYS A 32 4.43 -10.88 -3.06
C CYS A 32 4.81 -11.26 -4.51
N GLY A 33 4.08 -12.18 -5.14
CA GLY A 33 4.33 -12.61 -6.52
C GLY A 33 5.79 -12.99 -6.81
N ASN A 34 6.48 -13.56 -5.83
CA ASN A 34 7.92 -13.85 -5.86
C ASN A 34 8.83 -12.62 -5.97
N GLY A 35 8.30 -11.40 -5.73
CA GLY A 35 9.05 -10.15 -5.74
C GLY A 35 9.78 -9.86 -4.42
N THR A 36 10.48 -8.71 -4.40
CA THR A 36 11.34 -8.29 -3.27
C THR A 36 10.58 -8.05 -1.97
N ALA A 37 9.31 -7.67 -2.04
CA ALA A 37 8.44 -7.48 -0.87
C ALA A 37 8.36 -8.75 -0.01
N GLY A 38 8.55 -9.96 -0.58
CA GLY A 38 8.53 -11.23 0.16
C GLY A 38 9.58 -11.34 1.27
N ILE A 39 10.67 -10.61 1.16
CA ILE A 39 11.74 -10.56 2.17
C ILE A 39 11.28 -9.80 3.42
N PHE A 40 10.42 -8.81 3.26
CA PHE A 40 10.07 -7.82 4.27
C PHE A 40 8.62 -7.89 4.76
N ALA A 41 7.66 -7.86 3.85
CA ALA A 41 6.24 -7.68 4.16
C ALA A 41 5.68 -8.72 5.16
N PRO A 42 5.93 -10.05 5.02
CA PRO A 42 5.44 -11.02 5.98
C PRO A 42 5.98 -10.79 7.38
N LYS A 43 7.25 -10.41 7.50
CA LYS A 43 7.93 -10.17 8.79
C LYS A 43 7.39 -8.91 9.47
N ILE A 44 7.22 -7.83 8.72
CA ILE A 44 6.66 -6.57 9.21
C ILE A 44 5.22 -6.78 9.67
N LEU A 45 4.38 -7.44 8.86
CA LEU A 45 2.99 -7.72 9.20
C LEU A 45 2.87 -8.57 10.48
N ARG A 46 3.72 -9.60 10.65
CA ARG A 46 3.80 -10.33 11.92
C ARG A 46 4.29 -9.45 13.07
N GLY A 47 5.29 -8.61 12.79
CA GLY A 47 5.84 -7.66 13.74
C GLY A 47 4.81 -6.70 14.30
N ILE A 48 3.84 -6.22 13.52
CA ILE A 48 2.75 -5.35 13.96
C ILE A 48 1.58 -6.12 14.62
N GLY A 49 1.61 -7.46 14.64
CA GLY A 49 0.63 -8.30 15.34
C GLY A 49 -0.35 -9.07 14.47
N CYS A 50 -0.13 -9.14 13.15
CA CYS A 50 -0.98 -9.93 12.26
C CYS A 50 -0.64 -11.44 12.33
N GLU A 51 -1.66 -12.26 12.10
CA GLU A 51 -1.49 -13.65 11.64
C GLU A 51 -1.34 -13.61 10.13
N VAL A 52 -0.18 -14.05 9.61
CA VAL A 52 0.17 -13.87 8.19
C VAL A 52 0.16 -15.20 7.45
N ILE A 53 -0.60 -15.24 6.38
CA ILE A 53 -0.59 -16.29 5.36
C ILE A 53 0.23 -15.77 4.20
N GLU A 54 1.32 -16.46 3.91
CA GLU A 54 2.21 -16.11 2.80
C GLU A 54 1.72 -16.73 1.50
N LEU A 55 1.67 -15.93 0.44
CA LEU A 55 1.38 -16.32 -0.92
C LEU A 55 2.51 -15.82 -1.83
N ASP A 56 3.27 -16.76 -2.40
CA ASP A 56 4.37 -16.48 -3.32
C ASP A 56 5.39 -15.45 -2.77
N CYS A 57 5.79 -15.62 -1.50
CA CYS A 57 6.73 -14.73 -0.80
C CYS A 57 8.20 -15.15 -0.93
N ASN A 58 8.50 -16.31 -1.51
CA ASN A 58 9.87 -16.69 -1.81
C ASN A 58 10.37 -15.91 -3.04
N LEU A 59 11.51 -15.24 -2.90
CA LEU A 59 12.08 -14.44 -3.97
C LEU A 59 12.47 -15.33 -5.17
N ASP A 60 11.90 -15.05 -6.34
CA ASP A 60 12.22 -15.71 -7.60
C ASP A 60 12.03 -14.72 -8.76
N TYR A 61 13.12 -14.22 -9.29
CA TYR A 61 13.11 -13.21 -10.37
C TYR A 61 12.55 -13.72 -11.72
N THR A 62 12.22 -15.01 -11.83
CA THR A 62 11.53 -15.54 -13.00
C THR A 62 10.02 -15.32 -12.97
N PHE A 63 9.48 -14.95 -11.80
CA PHE A 63 8.05 -14.73 -11.58
C PHE A 63 7.18 -15.88 -12.13
N PRO A 64 7.35 -17.12 -11.61
CA PRO A 64 6.89 -18.33 -12.29
C PRO A 64 5.37 -18.50 -12.35
N ARG A 65 4.60 -17.76 -11.55
CA ARG A 65 3.14 -17.94 -11.48
C ARG A 65 2.37 -16.86 -12.24
N TYR A 66 2.69 -15.61 -12.04
CA TYR A 66 2.06 -14.45 -12.66
C TYR A 66 2.98 -13.23 -12.56
N ASN A 67 2.69 -12.21 -13.35
CA ASN A 67 3.38 -10.95 -13.22
C ASN A 67 2.99 -10.27 -11.89
N PRO A 68 3.93 -9.97 -10.98
CA PRO A 68 3.63 -9.30 -9.71
C PRO A 68 3.24 -7.85 -9.96
N ASN A 69 1.96 -7.64 -10.20
CA ASN A 69 1.36 -6.32 -10.43
C ASN A 69 -0.01 -6.28 -9.75
N PRO A 70 -0.24 -5.37 -8.78
CA PRO A 70 -1.51 -5.27 -8.06
C PRO A 70 -2.70 -4.82 -8.91
N GLU A 71 -2.50 -4.51 -10.19
CA GLU A 71 -3.56 -4.30 -11.19
C GLU A 71 -3.79 -5.54 -12.07
N ASP A 72 -2.99 -6.60 -11.91
CA ASP A 72 -3.12 -7.84 -12.68
C ASP A 72 -4.24 -8.74 -12.12
N MET A 73 -5.21 -9.08 -12.97
CA MET A 73 -6.38 -9.85 -12.55
C MET A 73 -6.04 -11.27 -12.11
N GLU A 74 -4.99 -11.88 -12.66
CA GLU A 74 -4.56 -13.22 -12.25
C GLU A 74 -4.03 -13.20 -10.82
N MET A 75 -3.16 -12.25 -10.51
CA MET A 75 -2.66 -12.03 -9.15
C MET A 75 -3.80 -11.75 -8.17
N LEU A 76 -4.71 -10.83 -8.51
CA LEU A 76 -5.84 -10.46 -7.65
C LEU A 76 -6.78 -11.65 -7.39
N HIS A 77 -7.04 -12.49 -8.39
CA HIS A 77 -7.85 -13.70 -8.23
C HIS A 77 -7.18 -14.72 -7.30
N GLU A 78 -5.87 -14.91 -7.40
CA GLU A 78 -5.14 -15.83 -6.51
C GLU A 78 -5.17 -15.31 -5.05
N ILE A 79 -5.02 -14.01 -4.83
CA ILE A 79 -5.16 -13.40 -3.51
C ILE A 79 -6.59 -13.62 -2.98
N ALA A 80 -7.61 -13.36 -3.79
CA ALA A 80 -9.02 -13.52 -3.41
C ALA A 80 -9.35 -14.97 -3.03
N LYS A 81 -8.85 -15.96 -3.79
CA LYS A 81 -8.97 -17.39 -3.45
C LYS A 81 -8.31 -17.70 -2.10
N CYS A 82 -7.09 -17.19 -1.90
CA CYS A 82 -6.34 -17.41 -0.66
C CYS A 82 -7.04 -16.80 0.54
N VAL A 83 -7.55 -15.56 0.43
CA VAL A 83 -8.33 -14.88 1.46
C VAL A 83 -9.56 -15.71 1.86
N LYS A 84 -10.37 -16.13 0.89
CA LYS A 84 -11.59 -16.93 1.14
C LYS A 84 -11.27 -18.29 1.77
N LYS A 85 -10.29 -19.00 1.22
CA LYS A 85 -9.90 -20.34 1.69
C LYS A 85 -9.48 -20.32 3.17
N ASN A 86 -8.84 -19.25 3.60
CA ASN A 86 -8.26 -19.14 4.94
C ASN A 86 -9.10 -18.29 5.90
N ASN A 87 -10.25 -17.76 5.47
CA ASN A 87 -11.07 -16.81 6.21
C ASN A 87 -10.20 -15.64 6.73
N ALA A 88 -9.35 -15.07 5.84
CA ALA A 88 -8.53 -13.92 6.18
C ALA A 88 -9.37 -12.63 6.18
N ASP A 89 -8.99 -11.68 7.03
CA ASP A 89 -9.66 -10.38 7.13
C ASP A 89 -9.37 -9.48 5.93
N VAL A 90 -8.17 -9.62 5.32
CA VAL A 90 -7.71 -8.82 4.18
C VAL A 90 -6.57 -9.52 3.45
N GLY A 91 -6.45 -9.26 2.15
CA GLY A 91 -5.30 -9.64 1.33
C GLY A 91 -4.55 -8.41 0.83
N PHE A 92 -3.23 -8.45 0.89
CA PHE A 92 -2.33 -7.45 0.32
C PHE A 92 -1.52 -8.08 -0.81
N GLY A 93 -1.53 -7.46 -1.99
CA GLY A 93 -0.70 -7.82 -3.14
C GLY A 93 0.36 -6.76 -3.39
N PHE A 94 1.62 -7.15 -3.43
CA PHE A 94 2.75 -6.25 -3.70
C PHE A 94 3.30 -6.52 -5.08
N ASP A 95 3.78 -5.50 -5.76
CA ASP A 95 4.44 -5.66 -7.06
C ASP A 95 5.90 -6.13 -6.94
N GLY A 96 6.59 -6.26 -8.06
CA GLY A 96 7.90 -6.90 -8.14
C GLY A 96 8.99 -6.25 -7.29
N ASP A 97 9.00 -4.93 -7.20
CA ASP A 97 9.94 -4.14 -6.37
C ASP A 97 9.31 -3.65 -5.05
N GLY A 98 8.00 -3.87 -4.86
CA GLY A 98 7.30 -3.66 -3.60
C GLY A 98 6.92 -2.21 -3.32
N ASP A 99 6.85 -1.35 -4.33
CA ASP A 99 6.47 0.05 -4.18
C ASP A 99 4.98 0.33 -4.42
N ARG A 100 4.21 -0.69 -4.87
CA ARG A 100 2.76 -0.65 -5.04
C ARG A 100 2.05 -1.71 -4.22
N VAL A 101 0.83 -1.41 -3.79
CA VAL A 101 -0.01 -2.35 -3.05
C VAL A 101 -1.43 -2.41 -3.61
N GLY A 102 -1.93 -3.63 -3.82
CA GLY A 102 -3.33 -3.94 -4.06
C GLY A 102 -3.99 -4.52 -2.81
N VAL A 103 -5.28 -4.32 -2.66
CA VAL A 103 -6.02 -4.76 -1.47
C VAL A 103 -7.25 -5.57 -1.87
N ILE A 104 -7.42 -6.72 -1.25
CA ILE A 104 -8.60 -7.60 -1.37
C ILE A 104 -9.30 -7.67 -0.02
N ASP A 105 -10.62 -7.43 0.01
CA ASP A 105 -11.41 -7.55 1.23
C ASP A 105 -11.62 -9.01 1.67
N ASN A 106 -12.22 -9.23 2.83
CA ASN A 106 -12.51 -10.55 3.39
C ASN A 106 -13.54 -11.36 2.57
N ARG A 107 -14.22 -10.74 1.61
CA ARG A 107 -15.16 -11.39 0.69
C ARG A 107 -14.49 -11.74 -0.64
N GLY A 108 -13.25 -11.33 -0.83
CA GLY A 108 -12.48 -11.53 -2.05
C GLY A 108 -12.75 -10.48 -3.13
N ASN A 109 -13.27 -9.30 -2.76
CA ASN A 109 -13.45 -8.18 -3.68
C ASN A 109 -12.22 -7.28 -3.66
N GLU A 110 -11.82 -6.81 -4.82
CA GLU A 110 -10.78 -5.80 -4.94
C GLU A 110 -11.26 -4.46 -4.37
N ILE A 111 -10.40 -3.82 -3.58
CA ILE A 111 -10.55 -2.42 -3.19
C ILE A 111 -9.51 -1.62 -3.97
N PHE A 112 -9.95 -0.90 -4.98
CA PHE A 112 -9.06 -0.11 -5.84
C PHE A 112 -8.15 0.81 -5.03
N ALA A 113 -6.90 0.94 -5.46
CA ALA A 113 -5.86 1.64 -4.71
C ALA A 113 -6.19 3.12 -4.45
N ASP A 114 -6.90 3.80 -5.36
CA ASP A 114 -7.37 5.16 -5.16
C ASP A 114 -8.39 5.29 -4.01
N LYS A 115 -9.22 4.26 -3.77
CA LYS A 115 -10.13 4.20 -2.62
C LYS A 115 -9.36 3.93 -1.32
N ILE A 116 -8.32 3.10 -1.38
CA ILE A 116 -7.40 2.91 -0.24
C ILE A 116 -6.69 4.23 0.06
N GLY A 117 -6.19 4.93 -0.95
CA GLY A 117 -5.61 6.27 -0.80
C GLY A 117 -6.57 7.24 -0.11
N LEU A 118 -7.86 7.23 -0.49
CA LEU A 118 -8.88 8.05 0.17
C LEU A 118 -9.07 7.67 1.65
N LEU A 119 -9.11 6.38 1.99
CA LEU A 119 -9.20 5.92 3.40
C LEU A 119 -7.99 6.39 4.22
N ILE A 120 -6.80 6.30 3.65
CA ILE A 120 -5.56 6.79 4.27
C ILE A 120 -5.64 8.32 4.45
N ALA A 121 -6.05 9.06 3.41
CA ALA A 121 -6.21 10.52 3.48
C ALA A 121 -7.20 10.94 4.57
N ARG A 122 -8.34 10.24 4.73
CA ARG A 122 -9.29 10.47 5.83
C ARG A 122 -8.63 10.30 7.20
N ASN A 123 -7.86 9.23 7.39
CA ASN A 123 -7.15 8.98 8.65
C ASN A 123 -6.10 10.06 8.95
N ILE A 124 -5.31 10.44 7.94
CA ILE A 124 -4.32 11.52 8.06
C ILE A 124 -5.02 12.84 8.39
N SER A 125 -6.12 13.17 7.72
CA SER A 125 -6.85 14.42 7.91
C SER A 125 -7.42 14.60 9.32
N ASN A 126 -7.75 13.50 10.01
CA ASN A 126 -8.20 13.55 11.39
C ASN A 126 -7.09 14.00 12.36
N GLN A 127 -5.85 13.73 12.03
CA GLN A 127 -4.68 14.11 12.82
C GLN A 127 -4.07 15.44 12.35
N HIS A 128 -4.20 15.75 11.06
CA HIS A 128 -3.61 16.91 10.39
C HIS A 128 -4.68 17.67 9.60
N LYS A 129 -5.44 18.52 10.28
CA LYS A 129 -6.45 19.39 9.63
C LYS A 129 -5.78 20.43 8.74
N ASN A 130 -6.55 21.01 7.81
CA ASN A 130 -6.11 22.02 6.85
C ASN A 130 -4.99 21.54 5.91
N SER A 131 -4.79 20.21 5.79
CA SER A 131 -3.76 19.63 4.93
C SER A 131 -4.15 19.63 3.47
N LYS A 132 -3.13 19.47 2.62
CA LYS A 132 -3.31 19.23 1.18
C LYS A 132 -2.94 17.79 0.84
N PHE A 133 -3.65 17.24 -0.12
CA PHE A 133 -3.37 15.95 -0.73
C PHE A 133 -3.21 16.13 -2.23
N VAL A 134 -2.24 15.47 -2.84
CA VAL A 134 -2.08 15.40 -4.30
C VAL A 134 -2.56 14.04 -4.78
N VAL A 135 -3.40 14.04 -5.80
CA VAL A 135 -4.00 12.82 -6.35
C VAL A 135 -3.83 12.82 -7.86
N ASP A 136 -3.54 11.69 -8.46
CA ASP A 136 -3.43 11.65 -9.91
C ASP A 136 -4.82 11.75 -10.60
N VAL A 137 -4.83 12.26 -11.83
CA VAL A 137 -6.08 12.48 -12.59
C VAL A 137 -6.83 11.20 -12.98
N LYS A 138 -6.22 10.03 -12.83
CA LYS A 138 -6.85 8.72 -13.05
C LYS A 138 -7.60 8.21 -11.83
N SER A 139 -7.33 8.78 -10.65
CA SER A 139 -7.96 8.40 -9.40
C SER A 139 -9.40 8.89 -9.31
N THR A 140 -10.15 8.27 -8.40
CA THR A 140 -11.56 8.57 -8.17
C THR A 140 -11.82 10.06 -7.83
N GLY A 141 -12.89 10.62 -8.37
CA GLY A 141 -13.37 11.97 -8.03
C GLY A 141 -13.90 12.11 -6.59
N LEU A 142 -14.01 11.01 -5.84
CA LEU A 142 -14.49 11.03 -4.45
C LEU A 142 -13.64 11.90 -3.52
N PHE A 143 -12.36 12.07 -3.79
CA PHE A 143 -11.50 12.96 -2.98
C PHE A 143 -11.98 14.40 -2.92
N MET A 144 -12.63 14.92 -3.99
CA MET A 144 -13.11 16.30 -4.02
C MET A 144 -14.33 16.52 -3.14
N ASN A 145 -15.19 15.51 -3.03
CA ASN A 145 -16.49 15.62 -2.36
C ASN A 145 -16.54 14.82 -1.06
N ASP A 146 -15.38 14.39 -0.54
CA ASP A 146 -15.32 13.60 0.66
C ASP A 146 -15.68 14.41 1.92
N GLU A 147 -16.71 13.97 2.62
CA GLU A 147 -17.25 14.67 3.80
C GLU A 147 -16.22 14.83 4.92
N ILE A 148 -15.35 13.82 5.13
CA ILE A 148 -14.35 13.85 6.20
C ILE A 148 -13.23 14.82 5.84
N LEU A 149 -12.75 14.79 4.60
CA LEU A 149 -11.73 15.73 4.13
C LEU A 149 -12.25 17.16 4.18
N ASN A 150 -13.48 17.38 3.73
CA ASN A 150 -14.13 18.69 3.76
C ASN A 150 -14.33 19.20 5.19
N LYS A 151 -14.83 18.36 6.10
CA LYS A 151 -14.99 18.68 7.53
C LYS A 151 -13.67 19.08 8.18
N ASN A 152 -12.58 18.46 7.77
CA ASN A 152 -11.23 18.73 8.27
C ASN A 152 -10.54 19.88 7.50
N ASN A 153 -11.27 20.58 6.62
CA ASN A 153 -10.79 21.69 5.80
C ASN A 153 -9.54 21.32 4.96
N CYS A 154 -9.48 20.07 4.48
CA CYS A 154 -8.41 19.61 3.62
C CYS A 154 -8.68 19.94 2.16
N LYS A 155 -7.62 20.08 1.37
CA LYS A 155 -7.70 20.38 -0.07
C LYS A 155 -7.09 19.25 -0.88
N THR A 156 -7.82 18.80 -1.91
CA THR A 156 -7.31 17.85 -2.89
C THR A 156 -6.87 18.56 -4.15
N ILE A 157 -5.69 18.22 -4.65
CA ILE A 157 -5.09 18.75 -5.87
C ILE A 157 -4.93 17.59 -6.83
N TYR A 158 -5.70 17.60 -7.93
CA TYR A 158 -5.52 16.63 -9.00
C TYR A 158 -4.35 17.03 -9.89
N TRP A 159 -3.46 16.08 -10.18
CA TRP A 159 -2.26 16.33 -10.97
C TRP A 159 -2.04 15.23 -12.00
N LYS A 160 -1.14 15.47 -12.95
CA LYS A 160 -0.79 14.48 -13.96
C LYS A 160 -0.21 13.23 -13.34
N THR A 161 -0.59 12.08 -13.88
CA THR A 161 -0.10 10.76 -13.46
C THR A 161 1.41 10.62 -13.65
N GLY A 162 2.04 9.94 -12.73
CA GLY A 162 3.46 9.59 -12.75
C GLY A 162 4.14 9.97 -11.45
N HIS A 163 4.71 8.99 -10.83
CA HIS A 163 5.31 9.02 -9.49
C HIS A 163 6.28 10.21 -9.29
N SER A 164 7.13 10.51 -10.28
CA SER A 164 8.02 11.69 -10.22
C SER A 164 7.25 13.02 -10.21
N TYR A 165 6.14 13.08 -10.95
CA TYR A 165 5.30 14.28 -11.00
C TYR A 165 4.50 14.49 -9.73
N ILE A 166 3.96 13.41 -9.16
CA ILE A 166 3.21 13.47 -7.90
C ILE A 166 4.17 13.85 -6.75
N LYS A 167 5.31 13.20 -6.62
CA LYS A 167 6.33 13.56 -5.61
C LYS A 167 6.74 15.03 -5.68
N ARG A 168 7.02 15.54 -6.90
CA ARG A 168 7.35 16.95 -7.09
C ARG A 168 6.21 17.85 -6.63
N LYS A 169 4.98 17.54 -7.04
CA LYS A 169 3.81 18.35 -6.69
C LYS A 169 3.50 18.34 -5.20
N VAL A 170 3.68 17.21 -4.52
CA VAL A 170 3.59 17.10 -3.06
C VAL A 170 4.55 18.09 -2.39
N ASN A 171 5.79 18.14 -2.85
CA ASN A 171 6.80 19.06 -2.30
C ASN A 171 6.49 20.54 -2.62
N GLU A 172 6.12 20.86 -3.87
CA GLU A 172 5.81 22.23 -4.32
C GLU A 172 4.65 22.84 -3.54
N ASP A 173 3.58 22.06 -3.34
CA ASP A 173 2.37 22.53 -2.65
C ASP A 173 2.43 22.31 -1.12
N LYS A 174 3.52 21.72 -0.61
CA LYS A 174 3.64 21.30 0.79
C LYS A 174 2.46 20.42 1.22
N ALA A 175 2.06 19.51 0.34
CA ALA A 175 1.03 18.54 0.64
C ALA A 175 1.58 17.48 1.61
N ILE A 176 0.69 16.91 2.43
CA ILE A 176 1.09 15.93 3.44
C ILE A 176 1.24 14.51 2.86
N ALA A 177 0.53 14.24 1.76
CA ALA A 177 0.64 12.96 1.06
C ALA A 177 0.21 13.09 -0.40
N GLY A 178 0.63 12.12 -1.21
CA GLY A 178 0.21 11.93 -2.60
C GLY A 178 -0.29 10.51 -2.85
N PHE A 179 -1.21 10.34 -3.79
CA PHE A 179 -1.83 9.06 -4.11
C PHE A 179 -1.99 8.89 -5.61
N GLU A 180 -1.67 7.70 -6.10
CA GLU A 180 -1.92 7.30 -7.48
C GLU A 180 -2.86 6.09 -7.54
N LYS A 181 -3.65 6.03 -8.60
CA LYS A 181 -4.53 4.88 -8.89
C LYS A 181 -3.77 3.57 -9.02
N SER A 182 -2.51 3.63 -9.45
CA SER A 182 -1.63 2.47 -9.61
C SER A 182 -1.21 1.81 -8.29
N GLY A 183 -1.46 2.44 -7.14
CA GLY A 183 -1.11 1.92 -5.82
C GLY A 183 0.17 2.49 -5.20
N HIS A 184 0.80 3.49 -5.84
CA HIS A 184 1.86 4.26 -5.20
C HIS A 184 1.26 5.28 -4.23
N PHE A 185 1.83 5.34 -3.05
CA PHE A 185 1.49 6.32 -2.01
C PHE A 185 2.77 7.04 -1.57
N PHE A 186 2.71 8.35 -1.38
CA PHE A 186 3.87 9.23 -1.14
C PHE A 186 3.69 10.09 0.11
#